data_6f4ace52b4849185da9019f206c4c838
#
_entry.id   6f4ace52b4849185da9019f206c4c838
#
_cell.length_a   1.000
_cell.length_b   1.000
_cell.length_c   1.000
_cell.angle_alpha   90.00
_cell.angle_beta   90.00
_cell.angle_gamma   90.00
#
_symmetry.space_group_name_H-M   'P 1'
#
loop_
_entity.id
_entity.type
_entity.pdbx_description
1 polymer ?
#
loop_
_entity_poly.entity_id
_entity_poly.type
_entity_poly.pdbx_seq_one_letter_code
_entity_poly.pdbx_strand_id
1 'polypeptide(L)'
;MSEDPNAQGNSRRWIVRAVEDSLRRLGTDHIDLYQVHRPDANTDLDDTLSALSDLVHQGKVRYLGSSTFPAETIVEAQWTAERRGHERFRVEQPPYSLFVRGIEASVLPTCERYGLGVIPWSPLNGGFLTGRYRPGEAPPATGRAARMPQRFDPERPGVARKLDLIP
;
A
#
# COMPACT_ATOMS: atom_id res chain seq x y z
N MET A 1 4.32 10.20 7.85
CA MET A 1 5.52 10.28 7.00
C MET A 1 6.35 11.41 7.56
N SER A 2 7.67 11.27 7.56
CA SER A 2 8.58 12.32 8.03
C SER A 2 8.64 13.46 7.00
N GLU A 3 8.81 14.69 7.47
CA GLU A 3 9.09 15.86 6.62
C GLU A 3 10.60 15.98 6.29
N ASP A 4 11.44 15.20 6.99
CA ASP A 4 12.87 15.12 6.71
C ASP A 4 13.11 14.40 5.36
N PRO A 5 13.72 15.05 4.37
CA PRO A 5 13.99 14.46 3.06
C PRO A 5 14.92 13.24 3.14
N ASN A 6 15.70 13.08 4.21
CA ASN A 6 16.54 11.90 4.45
C ASN A 6 15.79 10.75 5.15
N ALA A 7 14.53 10.95 5.55
CA ALA A 7 13.70 9.98 6.25
C ALA A 7 12.41 9.68 5.49
N GLN A 8 12.49 9.65 4.16
CA GLN A 8 11.39 9.34 3.24
C GLN A 8 11.91 8.78 1.91
N GLY A 9 10.98 8.33 1.06
CA GLY A 9 11.30 7.78 -0.26
C GLY A 9 11.79 6.33 -0.21
N ASN A 10 12.40 5.89 -1.32
CA ASN A 10 12.81 4.50 -1.52
C ASN A 10 14.33 4.34 -1.70
N SER A 11 15.11 5.34 -1.29
CA SER A 11 16.57 5.26 -1.37
C SER A 11 17.13 4.13 -0.48
N ARG A 12 18.21 3.51 -0.92
CA ARG A 12 18.94 2.47 -0.17
C ARG A 12 19.20 2.87 1.29
N ARG A 13 19.70 4.10 1.50
CA ARG A 13 19.99 4.61 2.84
C ARG A 13 18.76 4.60 3.74
N TRP A 14 17.62 5.05 3.22
CA TRP A 14 16.39 5.14 3.99
C TRP A 14 15.77 3.76 4.22
N ILE A 15 15.73 2.89 3.20
CA ILE A 15 15.21 1.53 3.30
C ILE A 15 15.91 0.76 4.43
N VAL A 16 17.25 0.74 4.43
CA VAL A 16 18.01 0.02 5.46
C VAL A 16 17.69 0.56 6.86
N ARG A 17 17.69 1.88 7.03
CA ARG A 17 17.34 2.50 8.32
C ARG A 17 15.91 2.19 8.74
N ALA A 18 14.95 2.27 7.82
CA ALA A 18 13.53 2.05 8.10
C ALA A 18 13.25 0.59 8.52
N VAL A 19 13.95 -0.39 7.94
CA VAL A 19 13.87 -1.80 8.36
C VAL A 19 14.44 -1.98 9.76
N GLU A 20 15.60 -1.43 10.06
CA GLU A 20 16.21 -1.50 11.40
C GLU A 20 15.30 -0.86 12.47
N ASP A 21 14.72 0.28 12.15
CA ASP A 21 13.75 0.96 13.01
C ASP A 21 12.48 0.12 13.21
N SER A 22 12.03 -0.58 12.19
CA SER A 22 10.86 -1.47 12.25
C SER A 22 11.13 -2.70 13.10
N LEU A 23 12.28 -3.36 12.91
CA LEU A 23 12.71 -4.51 13.72
C LEU A 23 12.78 -4.17 15.20
N ARG A 24 13.38 -3.01 15.55
CA ARG A 24 13.43 -2.53 16.93
C ARG A 24 12.04 -2.26 17.51
N ARG A 25 11.13 -1.63 16.77
CA ARG A 25 9.76 -1.36 17.23
C ARG A 25 8.92 -2.61 17.40
N LEU A 26 9.12 -3.60 16.53
CA LEU A 26 8.42 -4.89 16.59
C LEU A 26 9.01 -5.84 17.63
N GLY A 27 10.25 -5.61 18.10
CA GLY A 27 10.95 -6.49 19.02
C GLY A 27 11.28 -7.87 18.41
N THR A 28 11.61 -7.90 17.13
CA THR A 28 11.90 -9.12 16.37
C THR A 28 13.19 -8.98 15.56
N ASP A 29 13.79 -10.09 15.18
CA ASP A 29 15.00 -10.16 14.34
C ASP A 29 14.68 -10.23 12.84
N HIS A 30 13.43 -10.50 12.45
CA HIS A 30 13.02 -10.56 11.06
C HIS A 30 11.59 -10.05 10.85
N ILE A 31 11.27 -9.69 9.60
CA ILE A 31 9.95 -9.31 9.12
C ILE A 31 9.54 -10.26 8.00
N ASP A 32 8.35 -10.87 8.12
CA ASP A 32 7.88 -11.83 7.11
C ASP A 32 7.56 -11.16 5.77
N LEU A 33 6.92 -10.00 5.79
CA LEU A 33 6.60 -9.22 4.59
C LEU A 33 6.94 -7.74 4.82
N TYR A 34 7.91 -7.23 4.08
CA TYR A 34 8.25 -5.82 4.08
C TYR A 34 7.81 -5.16 2.76
N GLN A 35 7.08 -4.06 2.85
CA GLN A 35 6.45 -3.45 1.68
C GLN A 35 6.95 -2.03 1.42
N VAL A 36 7.22 -1.74 0.15
CA VAL A 36 7.39 -0.36 -0.33
C VAL A 36 6.02 0.31 -0.33
N HIS A 37 5.85 1.36 0.49
CA HIS A 37 4.55 1.99 0.73
C HIS A 37 3.98 2.71 -0.50
N ARG A 38 4.86 3.29 -1.32
CA ARG A 38 4.49 4.01 -2.56
C ARG A 38 5.66 3.95 -3.56
N PRO A 39 5.38 3.99 -4.86
CA PRO A 39 6.43 4.24 -5.84
C PRO A 39 7.05 5.61 -5.59
N ASP A 40 8.34 5.74 -5.86
CA ASP A 40 9.10 6.97 -5.72
C ASP A 40 9.77 7.30 -7.06
N ALA A 41 9.29 8.36 -7.71
CA ALA A 41 9.80 8.79 -9.00
C ALA A 41 11.22 9.38 -8.95
N ASN A 42 11.74 9.66 -7.75
CA ASN A 42 13.07 10.24 -7.56
C ASN A 42 14.14 9.20 -7.23
N THR A 43 13.75 7.91 -7.11
CA THR A 43 14.68 6.82 -6.81
C THR A 43 14.58 5.75 -7.89
N ASP A 44 15.71 5.33 -8.44
CA ASP A 44 15.76 4.22 -9.38
C ASP A 44 15.23 2.95 -8.73
N LEU A 45 14.38 2.24 -9.46
CA LEU A 45 13.77 1.02 -8.99
C LEU A 45 14.80 -0.10 -8.81
N ASP A 46 15.89 -0.10 -9.61
CA ASP A 46 17.03 -1.02 -9.45
C ASP A 46 17.72 -0.81 -8.09
N ASP A 47 17.98 0.44 -7.70
CA ASP A 47 18.57 0.78 -6.38
C ASP A 47 17.66 0.33 -5.23
N THR A 48 16.34 0.56 -5.38
CA THR A 48 15.32 0.14 -4.41
C THR A 48 15.32 -1.37 -4.23
N LEU A 49 15.24 -2.13 -5.33
CA LEU A 49 15.22 -3.60 -5.32
C LEU A 49 16.55 -4.19 -4.82
N SER A 50 17.68 -3.60 -5.19
CA SER A 50 18.99 -3.99 -4.70
C SER A 50 19.09 -3.86 -3.18
N ALA A 51 18.64 -2.74 -2.61
CA ALA A 51 18.63 -2.52 -1.16
C ALA A 51 17.74 -3.53 -0.43
N LEU A 52 16.57 -3.80 -0.98
CA LEU A 52 15.61 -4.77 -0.41
C LEU A 52 16.15 -6.21 -0.50
N SER A 53 16.81 -6.58 -1.60
CA SER A 53 17.42 -7.90 -1.78
C SER A 53 18.52 -8.16 -0.75
N ASP A 54 19.35 -7.16 -0.46
CA ASP A 54 20.36 -7.29 0.60
C ASP A 54 19.73 -7.59 1.97
N LEU A 55 18.58 -6.99 2.28
CA LEU A 55 17.87 -7.24 3.54
C LEU A 55 17.26 -8.64 3.59
N VAL A 56 16.86 -9.20 2.45
CA VAL A 56 16.42 -10.61 2.37
C VAL A 56 17.61 -11.54 2.55
N HIS A 57 18.73 -11.29 1.88
CA HIS A 57 19.95 -12.11 2.02
C HIS A 57 20.54 -12.05 3.43
N GLN A 58 20.34 -10.93 4.15
CA GLN A 58 20.70 -10.80 5.57
C GLN A 58 19.73 -11.53 6.52
N GLY A 59 18.64 -12.09 6.01
CA GLY A 59 17.61 -12.75 6.83
C GLY A 59 16.70 -11.80 7.61
N LYS A 60 16.83 -10.49 7.43
CA LYS A 60 16.01 -9.47 8.10
C LYS A 60 14.61 -9.35 7.54
N VAL A 61 14.43 -9.73 6.28
CA VAL A 61 13.15 -9.73 5.57
C VAL A 61 13.00 -11.06 4.85
N ARG A 62 11.80 -11.67 4.88
CA ARG A 62 11.54 -12.92 4.16
C ARG A 62 10.98 -12.70 2.78
N TYR A 63 9.99 -11.81 2.66
CA TYR A 63 9.32 -11.51 1.40
C TYR A 63 9.17 -10.02 1.21
N LEU A 64 9.23 -9.60 -0.05
CA LEU A 64 9.06 -8.21 -0.46
C LEU A 64 7.68 -7.98 -1.06
N GLY A 65 7.14 -6.78 -0.84
CA GLY A 65 5.90 -6.35 -1.45
C GLY A 65 5.93 -4.89 -1.84
N SER A 66 4.95 -4.51 -2.64
CA SER A 66 4.67 -3.13 -3.04
C SER A 66 3.27 -2.72 -2.59
N SER A 67 3.00 -1.43 -2.56
CA SER A 67 1.67 -0.90 -2.24
C SER A 67 1.31 0.26 -3.14
N THR A 68 0.15 0.17 -3.76
CA THR A 68 -0.40 1.20 -4.66
C THR A 68 0.52 1.49 -5.85
N PHE A 69 1.21 0.46 -6.32
CA PHE A 69 1.99 0.54 -7.55
C PHE A 69 1.06 0.43 -8.76
N PRO A 70 1.22 1.28 -9.78
CA PRO A 70 0.55 1.09 -11.05
C PRO A 70 1.08 -0.15 -11.77
N ALA A 71 0.28 -0.73 -12.66
CA ALA A 71 0.60 -2.00 -13.31
C ALA A 71 1.93 -1.98 -14.07
N GLU A 72 2.22 -0.88 -14.75
CA GLU A 72 3.47 -0.66 -15.47
C GLU A 72 4.69 -0.69 -14.54
N THR A 73 4.60 -0.09 -13.36
CA THR A 73 5.69 -0.11 -12.38
C THR A 73 5.86 -1.50 -11.74
N ILE A 74 4.77 -2.25 -11.57
CA ILE A 74 4.86 -3.66 -11.13
C ILE A 74 5.62 -4.47 -12.17
N VAL A 75 5.28 -4.32 -13.48
CA VAL A 75 5.97 -5.02 -14.57
C VAL A 75 7.45 -4.66 -14.59
N GLU A 76 7.77 -3.37 -14.50
CA GLU A 76 9.14 -2.87 -14.47
C GLU A 76 9.92 -3.47 -13.29
N ALA A 77 9.31 -3.52 -12.08
CA ALA A 77 9.93 -4.10 -10.90
C ALA A 77 10.23 -5.60 -11.09
N GLN A 78 9.29 -6.38 -11.63
CA GLN A 78 9.49 -7.81 -11.88
C GLN A 78 10.59 -8.04 -12.91
N TRP A 79 10.58 -7.27 -14.01
CA TRP A 79 11.59 -7.36 -15.06
C TRP A 79 12.99 -6.95 -14.57
N THR A 80 13.07 -5.86 -13.80
CA THR A 80 14.33 -5.41 -13.19
C THR A 80 14.89 -6.46 -12.24
N ALA A 81 14.05 -7.02 -11.38
CA ALA A 81 14.45 -8.08 -10.45
C ALA A 81 15.02 -9.29 -11.20
N GLU A 82 14.32 -9.78 -12.22
CA GLU A 82 14.76 -10.91 -13.03
C GLU A 82 16.08 -10.63 -13.74
N ARG A 83 16.19 -9.47 -14.40
CA ARG A 83 17.38 -9.10 -15.18
C ARG A 83 18.62 -8.86 -14.32
N ARG A 84 18.45 -8.31 -13.11
CA ARG A 84 19.54 -7.94 -12.20
C ARG A 84 19.86 -9.01 -11.15
N GLY A 85 19.04 -10.05 -11.06
CA GLY A 85 19.18 -11.08 -10.02
C GLY A 85 18.75 -10.59 -8.63
N HIS A 86 17.84 -9.63 -8.56
CA HIS A 86 17.27 -9.17 -7.30
C HIS A 86 16.09 -10.02 -6.85
N GLU A 87 15.79 -9.96 -5.54
CA GLU A 87 14.53 -10.48 -5.02
C GLU A 87 13.35 -9.68 -5.59
N ARG A 88 12.30 -10.38 -6.01
CA ARG A 88 11.12 -9.75 -6.62
C ARG A 88 10.03 -9.45 -5.60
N PHE A 89 9.15 -8.53 -5.91
CA PHE A 89 7.91 -8.37 -5.17
C PHE A 89 7.03 -9.62 -5.29
N ARG A 90 6.49 -10.08 -4.16
CA ARG A 90 5.59 -11.23 -4.05
C ARG A 90 4.15 -10.83 -3.76
N VAL A 91 3.96 -9.60 -3.30
CA VAL A 91 2.65 -9.08 -2.87
C VAL A 91 2.49 -7.64 -3.36
N GLU A 92 1.28 -7.29 -3.78
CA GLU A 92 0.83 -5.91 -3.99
C GLU A 92 -0.30 -5.57 -3.01
N GLN A 93 -0.24 -4.39 -2.39
CA GLN A 93 -1.27 -3.89 -1.50
C GLN A 93 -1.99 -2.67 -2.10
N PRO A 94 -3.00 -2.87 -2.96
CA PRO A 94 -3.72 -1.78 -3.61
C PRO A 94 -4.97 -1.35 -2.82
N PRO A 95 -5.55 -0.15 -3.11
CA PRO A 95 -6.90 0.19 -2.67
C PRO A 95 -7.93 -0.66 -3.42
N TYR A 96 -8.81 -1.36 -2.70
CA TYR A 96 -9.87 -2.13 -3.33
C TYR A 96 -11.10 -2.26 -2.44
N SER A 97 -12.26 -1.95 -3.00
CA SER A 97 -13.57 -2.11 -2.35
C SER A 97 -14.67 -2.07 -3.41
N LEU A 98 -15.91 -2.29 -3.03
CA LEU A 98 -17.06 -2.13 -3.93
C LEU A 98 -17.14 -0.73 -4.58
N PHE A 99 -16.61 0.30 -3.92
CA PHE A 99 -16.56 1.66 -4.42
C PHE A 99 -15.27 2.03 -5.17
N VAL A 100 -14.22 1.22 -5.06
CA VAL A 100 -12.90 1.50 -5.65
C VAL A 100 -12.46 0.25 -6.40
N ARG A 101 -12.79 0.19 -7.70
CA ARG A 101 -12.60 -0.98 -8.55
C ARG A 101 -11.59 -0.79 -9.69
N GLY A 102 -10.96 0.38 -9.78
CA GLY A 102 -10.06 0.73 -10.89
C GLY A 102 -8.88 -0.24 -11.10
N ILE A 103 -8.46 -0.95 -10.04
CA ILE A 103 -7.39 -1.94 -10.15
C ILE A 103 -7.74 -3.18 -10.98
N GLU A 104 -9.03 -3.44 -11.22
CA GLU A 104 -9.51 -4.60 -12.01
C GLU A 104 -9.08 -4.51 -13.47
N ALA A 105 -8.89 -3.30 -13.98
CA ALA A 105 -8.55 -3.07 -15.38
C ALA A 105 -7.11 -3.50 -15.72
N SER A 106 -6.16 -3.35 -14.79
CA SER A 106 -4.74 -3.59 -15.08
C SER A 106 -3.97 -4.21 -13.91
N VAL A 107 -4.10 -3.71 -12.69
CA VAL A 107 -3.28 -4.15 -11.55
C VAL A 107 -3.57 -5.61 -11.20
N LEU A 108 -4.85 -6.01 -11.07
CA LEU A 108 -5.19 -7.40 -10.75
C LEU A 108 -4.75 -8.39 -11.83
N PRO A 109 -5.00 -8.15 -13.15
CA PRO A 109 -4.47 -9.01 -14.21
C PRO A 109 -2.93 -9.09 -14.22
N THR A 110 -2.26 -7.97 -13.89
CA THR A 110 -0.79 -7.95 -13.78
C THR A 110 -0.32 -8.79 -12.59
N CYS A 111 -0.95 -8.65 -11.43
CA CYS A 111 -0.61 -9.45 -10.25
C CYS A 111 -0.81 -10.95 -10.53
N GLU A 112 -1.91 -11.33 -11.15
CA GLU A 112 -2.18 -12.71 -11.55
C GLU A 112 -1.09 -13.25 -12.50
N ARG A 113 -0.78 -12.49 -13.56
CA ARG A 113 0.23 -12.87 -14.56
C ARG A 113 1.61 -13.11 -13.95
N TYR A 114 2.02 -12.29 -12.98
CA TYR A 114 3.33 -12.38 -12.34
C TYR A 114 3.33 -13.17 -11.04
N GLY A 115 2.20 -13.74 -10.63
CA GLY A 115 2.07 -14.54 -9.41
C GLY A 115 2.32 -13.72 -8.14
N LEU A 116 1.78 -12.49 -8.07
CA LEU A 116 1.77 -11.68 -6.85
C LEU A 116 0.48 -11.94 -6.08
N GLY A 117 0.59 -12.13 -4.76
CA GLY A 117 -0.55 -12.07 -3.87
C GLY A 117 -1.11 -10.65 -3.78
N VAL A 118 -2.42 -10.52 -3.54
CA VAL A 118 -3.06 -9.21 -3.39
C VAL A 118 -3.68 -9.10 -1.99
N ILE A 119 -3.28 -8.09 -1.22
CA ILE A 119 -3.79 -7.82 0.13
C ILE A 119 -4.39 -6.40 0.19
N PRO A 120 -5.64 -6.21 -0.23
CA PRO A 120 -6.20 -4.87 -0.41
C PRO A 120 -6.32 -4.08 0.89
N TRP A 121 -6.09 -2.75 0.80
CA TRP A 121 -6.38 -1.84 1.89
C TRP A 121 -7.73 -1.14 1.69
N SER A 122 -8.37 -0.79 2.80
CA SER A 122 -9.70 -0.16 2.86
C SER A 122 -10.83 -0.95 2.18
N PRO A 123 -10.96 -2.27 2.36
CA PRO A 123 -12.02 -3.06 1.74
C PRO A 123 -13.42 -2.59 2.13
N LEU A 124 -13.59 -2.01 3.32
CA LEU A 124 -14.85 -1.41 3.79
C LEU A 124 -14.95 0.09 3.47
N ASN A 125 -14.09 0.63 2.62
CA ASN A 125 -14.08 2.03 2.19
C ASN A 125 -14.15 3.04 3.36
N GLY A 126 -13.30 2.85 4.37
CA GLY A 126 -13.29 3.71 5.56
C GLY A 126 -14.45 3.49 6.54
N GLY A 127 -15.27 2.51 6.30
CA GLY A 127 -16.42 2.15 7.13
C GLY A 127 -17.77 2.38 6.45
N PHE A 128 -17.82 2.95 5.26
CA PHE A 128 -19.09 3.14 4.53
C PHE A 128 -19.83 1.82 4.28
N LEU A 129 -19.12 0.75 3.97
CA LEU A 129 -19.70 -0.58 3.70
C LEU A 129 -20.07 -1.37 4.96
N THR A 130 -20.06 -0.75 6.14
CA THR A 130 -20.44 -1.40 7.40
C THR A 130 -21.90 -1.19 7.79
N GLY A 131 -22.68 -0.40 7.04
CA GLY A 131 -24.04 0.01 7.37
C GLY A 131 -24.12 1.06 8.51
N ARG A 132 -22.98 1.62 8.94
CA ARG A 132 -22.93 2.65 10.01
C ARG A 132 -23.29 4.05 9.54
N TYR A 133 -23.25 4.28 8.23
CA TYR A 133 -23.51 5.57 7.60
C TYR A 133 -24.72 5.41 6.72
N ARG A 134 -25.77 6.19 7.00
CA ARG A 134 -27.04 6.13 6.26
C ARG A 134 -27.42 7.49 5.70
N PRO A 135 -28.13 7.54 4.56
CA PRO A 135 -28.68 8.78 4.05
C PRO A 135 -29.58 9.47 5.07
N GLY A 136 -29.42 10.78 5.24
CA GLY A 136 -30.23 11.58 6.17
C GLY A 136 -29.89 11.43 7.66
N GLU A 137 -28.96 10.56 8.04
CA GLU A 137 -28.51 10.42 9.42
C GLU A 137 -27.19 11.15 9.65
N ALA A 138 -27.02 11.71 10.86
CA ALA A 138 -25.75 12.30 11.26
C ALA A 138 -24.66 11.21 11.36
N PRO A 139 -23.42 11.47 10.90
CA PRO A 139 -22.33 10.53 11.10
C PRO A 139 -22.11 10.19 12.56
N PRO A 140 -21.69 8.95 12.90
CA PRO A 140 -21.43 8.55 14.28
C PRO A 140 -20.45 9.49 14.98
N ALA A 141 -20.76 9.88 16.23
CA ALA A 141 -19.91 10.75 17.05
C ALA A 141 -18.60 10.09 17.52
N THR A 142 -18.35 8.84 17.12
CA THR A 142 -17.18 8.06 17.53
C THR A 142 -16.44 7.49 16.30
N GLY A 143 -15.21 7.03 16.51
CA GLY A 143 -14.43 6.35 15.48
C GLY A 143 -13.83 7.29 14.45
N ARG A 144 -13.79 6.85 13.18
CA ARG A 144 -13.13 7.59 12.10
C ARG A 144 -13.89 8.85 11.69
N ALA A 145 -15.22 8.84 11.75
CA ALA A 145 -16.03 10.01 11.43
C ALA A 145 -15.76 11.16 12.39
N ALA A 146 -15.65 10.88 13.68
CA ALA A 146 -15.32 11.89 14.68
C ALA A 146 -13.90 12.48 14.50
N ARG A 147 -12.93 11.64 14.07
CA ARG A 147 -11.53 12.07 13.85
C ARG A 147 -11.29 12.78 12.53
N MET A 148 -12.12 12.53 11.53
CA MET A 148 -11.97 13.04 10.16
C MET A 148 -13.34 13.40 9.57
N PRO A 149 -14.12 14.34 10.18
CA PRO A 149 -15.49 14.61 9.79
C PRO A 149 -15.63 15.00 8.32
N GLN A 150 -14.65 15.73 7.79
CA GLN A 150 -14.65 16.15 6.38
C GLN A 150 -14.64 14.99 5.37
N ARG A 151 -14.28 13.77 5.78
CA ARG A 151 -14.32 12.58 4.91
C ARG A 151 -15.71 11.94 4.86
N PHE A 152 -16.60 12.32 5.76
CA PHE A 152 -17.92 11.74 5.93
C PHE A 152 -19.02 12.78 5.78
N ASP A 153 -18.68 13.99 5.36
CA ASP A 153 -19.60 15.08 5.11
C ASP A 153 -20.53 14.72 3.93
N PRO A 154 -21.84 14.57 4.17
CA PRO A 154 -22.82 14.17 3.15
C PRO A 154 -22.98 15.22 2.04
N GLU A 155 -22.61 16.47 2.27
CA GLU A 155 -22.69 17.53 1.25
C GLU A 155 -21.58 17.38 0.18
N ARG A 156 -20.55 16.61 0.44
CA ARG A 156 -19.50 16.34 -0.56
C ARG A 156 -20.02 15.36 -1.62
N PRO A 157 -19.95 15.68 -2.93
CA PRO A 157 -20.51 14.85 -4.00
C PRO A 157 -20.05 13.39 -3.97
N GLY A 158 -18.79 13.14 -3.62
CA GLY A 158 -18.26 11.79 -3.53
C GLY A 158 -18.77 10.99 -2.32
N VAL A 159 -19.21 11.66 -1.26
CA VAL A 159 -19.83 11.05 -0.06
C VAL A 159 -21.31 10.82 -0.33
N ALA A 160 -22.03 11.83 -0.83
CA ALA A 160 -23.43 11.70 -1.23
C ALA A 160 -23.66 10.48 -2.12
N ARG A 161 -22.88 10.38 -3.21
CA ARG A 161 -22.96 9.23 -4.13
C ARG A 161 -22.71 7.87 -3.46
N LYS A 162 -21.84 7.80 -2.44
CA LYS A 162 -21.63 6.55 -1.69
C LYS A 162 -22.82 6.21 -0.82
N LEU A 163 -23.40 7.21 -0.17
CA LEU A 163 -24.59 7.03 0.67
C LEU A 163 -25.79 6.57 -0.16
N ASP A 164 -25.98 7.12 -1.35
CA ASP A 164 -27.06 6.72 -2.27
C ASP A 164 -26.97 5.25 -2.75
N LEU A 165 -25.78 4.65 -2.67
CA LEU A 165 -25.53 3.27 -3.08
C LEU A 165 -25.61 2.26 -1.91
N ILE A 166 -25.77 2.75 -0.68
CA ILE A 166 -25.90 1.91 0.52
C ILE A 166 -27.39 1.76 0.84
N PRO A 167 -27.91 0.53 0.94
CA PRO A 167 -29.31 0.27 1.27
C PRO A 167 -29.66 0.67 2.71
#